data_61ee48e4cf81a03d4aae49d012630fad
#
_entry.id   61ee48e4cf81a03d4aae49d012630fad
#
_cell.length_a   1.000
_cell.length_b   1.000
_cell.length_c   1.000
_cell.angle_alpha   90.00
_cell.angle_beta   90.00
_cell.angle_gamma   90.00
#
_symmetry.space_group_name_H-M   'P 1'
#
loop_
_entity.id
_entity.type
_entity.pdbx_description
1 polymer ?
#
loop_
_entity_poly.entity_id
_entity_poly.type
_entity_poly.pdbx_seq_one_letter_code
_entity_poly.pdbx_strand_id
1 'polypeptide(L)'
;MNIEQLKDFALETSSIARRIYGMKLILGGGQSDAARWFLFNREKLKYGMNFKSNGLILDIGSYVGEYTRKLIDKNPRMTFWLYEPIPEYYRACLVRFKDRENVSVYQKAVSADGRDIRMQIDGLRSRQQLNTNDEVLEFASINIQEIFDSVSEIELLKMNIEGMEYECLNQLILSNSLIKANYLLIQFHNFESEAEKKRNLVIKAIEEDFTNVFTFEWIWELWIRKGK
;
A
#
# COMPACT_ATOMS: atom_id res chain seq x y z
N MET A 1 -15.83 -25.79 0.35
CA MET A 1 -14.90 -24.66 0.22
C MET A 1 -14.77 -24.04 1.60
N ASN A 2 -13.58 -24.03 2.19
CA ASN A 2 -13.32 -23.40 3.50
C ASN A 2 -13.22 -21.87 3.35
N ILE A 3 -13.10 -21.14 4.48
CA ILE A 3 -13.09 -19.65 4.48
C ILE A 3 -11.88 -19.10 3.71
N GLU A 4 -10.73 -19.77 3.74
CA GLU A 4 -9.53 -19.37 3.00
C GLU A 4 -9.70 -19.54 1.49
N GLN A 5 -10.20 -20.68 1.05
CA GLN A 5 -10.53 -20.93 -0.36
C GLN A 5 -11.59 -19.95 -0.89
N LEU A 6 -12.54 -19.54 -0.06
CA LEU A 6 -13.52 -18.49 -0.39
C LEU A 6 -12.88 -17.11 -0.49
N LYS A 7 -11.88 -16.83 0.34
CA LYS A 7 -11.11 -15.58 0.31
C LYS A 7 -10.32 -15.44 -1.00
N ASP A 8 -9.59 -16.48 -1.37
CA ASP A 8 -8.81 -16.49 -2.61
C ASP A 8 -9.71 -16.39 -3.83
N PHE A 9 -10.79 -17.17 -3.86
CA PHE A 9 -11.82 -17.08 -4.90
C PHE A 9 -12.47 -15.68 -4.95
N ALA A 10 -12.74 -15.05 -3.80
CA ALA A 10 -13.33 -13.72 -3.74
C ALA A 10 -12.34 -12.62 -4.16
N LEU A 11 -11.03 -12.81 -3.97
CA LEU A 11 -9.99 -11.87 -4.42
C LEU A 11 -9.83 -11.89 -5.94
N GLU A 12 -10.01 -13.05 -6.56
CA GLU A 12 -9.78 -13.27 -8.00
C GLU A 12 -11.03 -13.08 -8.87
N THR A 13 -12.24 -13.12 -8.29
CA THR A 13 -13.48 -13.22 -9.04
C THR A 13 -14.45 -12.03 -8.87
N SER A 14 -15.65 -12.16 -9.42
CA SER A 14 -16.68 -11.15 -9.57
C SER A 14 -17.09 -10.44 -8.26
N SER A 15 -17.70 -9.27 -8.39
CA SER A 15 -18.24 -8.46 -7.28
C SER A 15 -19.24 -9.25 -6.41
N ILE A 16 -19.91 -10.24 -6.97
CA ILE A 16 -20.89 -11.09 -6.28
C ILE A 16 -20.20 -12.06 -5.30
N ALA A 17 -19.13 -12.75 -5.73
CA ALA A 17 -18.40 -13.67 -4.86
C ALA A 17 -17.80 -12.93 -3.65
N ARG A 18 -17.28 -11.72 -3.87
CA ARG A 18 -16.76 -10.85 -2.80
C ARG A 18 -17.84 -10.45 -1.79
N ARG A 19 -19.06 -10.13 -2.27
CA ARG A 19 -20.20 -9.81 -1.39
C ARG A 19 -20.63 -11.02 -0.57
N ILE A 20 -20.67 -12.20 -1.18
CA ILE A 20 -21.00 -13.46 -0.49
C ILE A 20 -19.97 -13.74 0.61
N TYR A 21 -18.68 -13.53 0.34
CA TYR A 21 -17.63 -13.69 1.34
C TYR A 21 -17.79 -12.69 2.50
N GLY A 22 -18.02 -11.42 2.21
CA GLY A 22 -18.27 -10.39 3.23
C GLY A 22 -19.49 -10.71 4.10
N MET A 23 -20.59 -11.15 3.49
CA MET A 23 -21.80 -11.60 4.21
C MET A 23 -21.52 -12.80 5.12
N LYS A 24 -20.75 -13.79 4.65
CA LYS A 24 -20.36 -14.95 5.48
C LYS A 24 -19.50 -14.56 6.66
N LEU A 25 -18.59 -13.60 6.51
CA LEU A 25 -17.80 -13.06 7.63
C LEU A 25 -18.69 -12.39 8.69
N ILE A 26 -19.71 -11.63 8.27
CA ILE A 26 -20.66 -10.99 9.19
C ILE A 26 -21.52 -12.01 9.90
N LEU A 27 -22.08 -12.99 9.17
CA LEU A 27 -22.91 -14.05 9.73
C LEU A 27 -22.14 -14.99 10.66
N GLY A 28 -20.82 -15.10 10.49
CA GLY A 28 -19.91 -15.81 11.39
C GLY A 28 -19.55 -15.05 12.67
N GLY A 29 -20.23 -13.94 12.97
CA GLY A 29 -19.98 -13.11 14.17
C GLY A 29 -18.88 -12.07 14.01
N GLY A 30 -18.26 -11.97 12.82
CA GLY A 30 -17.22 -10.99 12.53
C GLY A 30 -17.80 -9.66 12.03
N GLN A 31 -17.94 -8.67 12.89
CA GLN A 31 -18.12 -7.26 12.48
C GLN A 31 -16.75 -6.62 12.14
N SER A 32 -15.83 -7.38 11.56
CA SER A 32 -14.50 -6.88 11.25
C SER A 32 -14.55 -5.93 10.05
N ASP A 33 -13.65 -4.97 10.03
CA ASP A 33 -13.46 -4.07 8.88
C ASP A 33 -13.16 -4.82 7.58
N ALA A 34 -12.57 -6.03 7.68
CA ALA A 34 -12.43 -6.93 6.55
C ALA A 34 -13.78 -7.30 5.90
N ALA A 35 -14.79 -7.66 6.71
CA ALA A 35 -16.12 -7.98 6.20
C ALA A 35 -16.77 -6.76 5.53
N ARG A 36 -16.70 -5.59 6.18
CA ARG A 36 -17.19 -4.33 5.63
C ARG A 36 -16.49 -3.98 4.31
N TRP A 37 -15.16 -4.11 4.26
CA TRP A 37 -14.37 -3.88 3.05
C TRP A 37 -14.85 -4.70 1.85
N PHE A 38 -15.20 -5.98 2.04
CA PHE A 38 -15.72 -6.84 0.96
C PHE A 38 -17.14 -6.46 0.51
N LEU A 39 -17.92 -5.79 1.35
CA LEU A 39 -19.27 -5.34 1.01
C LEU A 39 -19.28 -4.01 0.24
N PHE A 40 -18.30 -3.14 0.48
CA PHE A 40 -18.21 -1.84 -0.17
C PHE A 40 -17.67 -1.93 -1.62
N ASN A 41 -17.93 -0.88 -2.40
CA ASN A 41 -17.35 -0.74 -3.72
C ASN A 41 -15.86 -0.32 -3.63
N ARG A 42 -14.99 -1.31 -3.46
CA ARG A 42 -13.54 -1.14 -3.27
C ARG A 42 -12.88 -0.40 -4.43
N GLU A 43 -13.35 -0.61 -5.65
CA GLU A 43 -12.85 0.09 -6.84
C GLU A 43 -13.09 1.60 -6.71
N LYS A 44 -14.30 2.01 -6.30
CA LYS A 44 -14.60 3.42 -6.06
C LYS A 44 -13.75 3.99 -4.93
N LEU A 45 -13.56 3.26 -3.86
CA LEU A 45 -12.77 3.71 -2.71
C LEU A 45 -11.27 3.85 -3.06
N LYS A 46 -10.66 2.86 -3.69
CA LYS A 46 -9.20 2.85 -3.98
C LYS A 46 -8.80 3.67 -5.20
N TYR A 47 -9.71 3.89 -6.15
CA TYR A 47 -9.40 4.50 -7.44
C TYR A 47 -10.26 5.71 -7.76
N GLY A 48 -11.09 6.17 -6.83
CA GLY A 48 -12.02 7.30 -7.00
C GLY A 48 -11.46 8.67 -6.65
N MET A 49 -10.16 8.78 -6.42
CA MET A 49 -9.51 10.05 -6.12
C MET A 49 -9.50 10.96 -7.35
N ASN A 50 -9.63 12.26 -7.10
CA ASN A 50 -9.58 13.26 -8.17
C ASN A 50 -8.18 13.87 -8.22
N PHE A 51 -7.35 13.37 -9.14
CA PHE A 51 -5.96 13.79 -9.30
C PHE A 51 -5.82 15.01 -10.21
N LYS A 52 -4.77 15.81 -9.99
CA LYS A 52 -4.27 16.76 -10.97
C LYS A 52 -3.73 16.00 -12.19
N SER A 53 -3.85 16.59 -13.38
CA SER A 53 -3.62 15.86 -14.64
C SER A 53 -2.19 15.38 -14.91
N ASN A 54 -1.16 15.89 -14.22
CA ASN A 54 0.26 15.60 -14.48
C ASN A 54 1.06 15.37 -13.19
N GLY A 55 0.47 14.78 -12.16
CA GLY A 55 1.12 14.54 -10.87
C GLY A 55 1.95 13.25 -10.85
N LEU A 56 2.72 13.08 -9.79
CA LEU A 56 3.47 11.87 -9.49
C LEU A 56 2.67 10.95 -8.55
N ILE A 57 2.59 9.69 -8.89
CA ILE A 57 2.08 8.62 -8.02
C ILE A 57 3.25 7.75 -7.60
N LEU A 58 3.44 7.61 -6.28
CA LEU A 58 4.37 6.66 -5.69
C LEU A 58 3.59 5.41 -5.26
N ASP A 59 3.92 4.28 -5.85
CA ASP A 59 3.37 2.96 -5.49
C ASP A 59 4.46 2.15 -4.79
N ILE A 60 4.54 2.27 -3.46
CA ILE A 60 5.54 1.59 -2.63
C ILE A 60 4.96 0.26 -2.16
N GLY A 61 5.66 -0.85 -2.51
CA GLY A 61 5.15 -2.21 -2.41
C GLY A 61 4.16 -2.50 -3.53
N SER A 62 4.63 -2.37 -4.78
CA SER A 62 3.75 -2.44 -5.96
C SER A 62 3.32 -3.86 -6.31
N TYR A 63 3.96 -4.90 -5.73
CA TYR A 63 3.68 -6.29 -6.06
C TYR A 63 3.81 -6.51 -7.58
N VAL A 64 2.82 -7.10 -8.23
CA VAL A 64 2.80 -7.28 -9.69
C VAL A 64 2.23 -6.06 -10.46
N GLY A 65 2.11 -4.89 -9.82
CA GLY A 65 1.68 -3.64 -10.45
C GLY A 65 0.17 -3.53 -10.77
N GLU A 66 -0.68 -4.38 -10.18
CA GLU A 66 -2.11 -4.38 -10.50
C GLU A 66 -2.81 -3.09 -10.08
N TYR A 67 -2.42 -2.49 -8.95
CA TYR A 67 -2.96 -1.21 -8.50
C TYR A 67 -2.66 -0.09 -9.50
N THR A 68 -1.38 0.05 -9.86
CA THR A 68 -0.92 1.05 -10.83
C THR A 68 -1.55 0.85 -12.20
N ARG A 69 -1.68 -0.40 -12.69
CA ARG A 69 -2.33 -0.70 -13.98
C ARG A 69 -3.73 -0.10 -14.05
N LYS A 70 -4.54 -0.28 -13.01
CA LYS A 70 -5.89 0.27 -12.96
C LYS A 70 -5.93 1.79 -12.86
N LEU A 71 -4.93 2.41 -12.24
CA LEU A 71 -4.82 3.87 -12.18
C LEU A 71 -4.40 4.48 -13.51
N ILE A 72 -3.47 3.88 -14.23
CA ILE A 72 -3.00 4.37 -15.54
C ILE A 72 -4.15 4.50 -16.53
N ASP A 73 -5.04 3.51 -16.60
CA ASP A 73 -6.17 3.52 -17.52
C ASP A 73 -7.11 4.74 -17.29
N LYS A 74 -7.21 5.20 -16.05
CA LYS A 74 -8.01 6.38 -15.67
C LYS A 74 -7.22 7.69 -15.73
N ASN A 75 -5.89 7.61 -15.59
CA ASN A 75 -5.01 8.76 -15.42
C ASN A 75 -3.75 8.64 -16.30
N PRO A 76 -3.88 8.60 -17.64
CA PRO A 76 -2.78 8.25 -18.54
C PRO A 76 -1.64 9.28 -18.60
N ARG A 77 -1.87 10.50 -18.08
CA ARG A 77 -0.87 11.58 -18.07
C ARG A 77 -0.08 11.69 -16.76
N MET A 78 -0.40 10.87 -15.76
CA MET A 78 0.34 10.82 -14.50
C MET A 78 1.67 10.12 -14.70
N THR A 79 2.66 10.49 -13.90
CA THR A 79 3.93 9.76 -13.76
C THR A 79 3.81 8.76 -12.61
N PHE A 80 4.37 7.58 -12.79
CA PHE A 80 4.30 6.50 -11.79
C PHE A 80 5.69 6.00 -11.44
N TRP A 81 6.03 6.02 -10.15
CA TRP A 81 7.23 5.38 -9.62
C TRP A 81 6.82 4.21 -8.73
N LEU A 82 7.25 3.01 -9.13
CA LEU A 82 6.94 1.76 -8.47
C LEU A 82 8.18 1.22 -7.77
N TYR A 83 8.04 0.86 -6.50
CA TYR A 83 9.09 0.23 -5.70
C TYR A 83 8.64 -1.16 -5.29
N GLU A 84 9.41 -2.18 -5.72
CA GLU A 84 9.13 -3.59 -5.43
C GLU A 84 10.46 -4.34 -5.26
N PRO A 85 10.80 -4.81 -4.05
CA PRO A 85 12.07 -5.47 -3.80
C PRO A 85 12.17 -6.89 -4.38
N ILE A 86 11.05 -7.63 -4.41
CA ILE A 86 11.05 -9.04 -4.78
C ILE A 86 11.29 -9.20 -6.29
N PRO A 87 12.37 -9.91 -6.71
CA PRO A 87 12.77 -9.98 -8.12
C PRO A 87 11.69 -10.50 -9.07
N GLU A 88 10.87 -11.44 -8.62
CA GLU A 88 9.78 -12.00 -9.40
C GLU A 88 8.69 -10.95 -9.69
N TYR A 89 8.28 -10.22 -8.66
CA TYR A 89 7.24 -9.19 -8.79
C TYR A 89 7.74 -7.95 -9.52
N TYR A 90 9.00 -7.57 -9.27
CA TYR A 90 9.66 -6.52 -10.05
C TYR A 90 9.66 -6.85 -11.55
N ARG A 91 10.08 -8.09 -11.94
CA ARG A 91 10.05 -8.53 -13.35
C ARG A 91 8.63 -8.52 -13.92
N ALA A 92 7.62 -8.92 -13.14
CA ALA A 92 6.23 -8.83 -13.57
C ALA A 92 5.80 -7.39 -13.84
N CYS A 93 6.21 -6.42 -13.01
CA CYS A 93 5.99 -4.99 -13.25
C CYS A 93 6.68 -4.51 -14.53
N LEU A 94 7.96 -4.88 -14.76
CA LEU A 94 8.67 -4.51 -15.99
C LEU A 94 7.96 -5.01 -17.24
N VAL A 95 7.51 -6.26 -17.24
CA VAL A 95 6.77 -6.83 -18.37
C VAL A 95 5.43 -6.12 -18.56
N ARG A 96 4.71 -5.84 -17.46
CA ARG A 96 3.39 -5.19 -17.50
C ARG A 96 3.44 -3.78 -18.06
N PHE A 97 4.49 -3.03 -17.76
CA PHE A 97 4.60 -1.61 -18.10
C PHE A 97 5.66 -1.32 -19.19
N LYS A 98 6.14 -2.34 -19.90
CA LYS A 98 7.21 -2.22 -20.92
C LYS A 98 6.96 -1.13 -21.98
N ASP A 99 5.69 -0.87 -22.33
CA ASP A 99 5.27 0.09 -23.34
C ASP A 99 4.71 1.40 -22.70
N ARG A 100 5.07 1.69 -21.43
CA ARG A 100 4.59 2.85 -20.69
C ARG A 100 5.76 3.74 -20.26
N GLU A 101 6.07 4.75 -21.06
CA GLU A 101 7.18 5.71 -20.80
C GLU A 101 6.99 6.51 -19.49
N ASN A 102 5.76 6.64 -19.03
CA ASN A 102 5.42 7.35 -17.79
C ASN A 102 5.49 6.47 -16.52
N VAL A 103 6.01 5.25 -16.62
CA VAL A 103 6.18 4.32 -15.49
C VAL A 103 7.65 3.97 -15.31
N SER A 104 8.18 4.23 -14.13
CA SER A 104 9.50 3.77 -13.68
C SER A 104 9.34 2.71 -12.61
N VAL A 105 10.04 1.59 -12.74
CA VAL A 105 10.00 0.49 -11.77
C VAL A 105 11.39 0.32 -11.18
N TYR A 106 11.48 0.30 -9.86
CA TYR A 106 12.72 0.18 -9.09
C TYR A 106 12.71 -1.12 -8.28
N GLN A 107 13.74 -1.96 -8.47
CA GLN A 107 13.93 -3.17 -7.66
C GLN A 107 14.58 -2.79 -6.33
N LYS A 108 13.83 -2.13 -5.47
CA LYS A 108 14.28 -1.71 -4.15
C LYS A 108 13.15 -1.79 -3.13
N ALA A 109 13.49 -2.18 -1.92
CA ALA A 109 12.66 -1.93 -0.77
C ALA A 109 12.70 -0.42 -0.42
N VAL A 110 11.76 0.04 0.38
CA VAL A 110 11.76 1.40 0.92
C VAL A 110 11.78 1.32 2.43
N SER A 111 12.72 2.00 3.06
CA SER A 111 12.88 2.04 4.52
C SER A 111 13.02 3.48 5.03
N ALA A 112 12.96 3.66 6.33
CA ALA A 112 13.13 4.98 6.94
C ALA A 112 14.58 5.52 6.85
N ASP A 113 15.57 4.65 6.79
CA ASP A 113 16.98 5.00 6.90
C ASP A 113 17.89 4.45 5.77
N GLY A 114 17.32 3.75 4.81
CA GLY A 114 18.05 3.18 3.67
C GLY A 114 18.79 1.87 3.99
N ARG A 115 18.64 1.31 5.19
CA ARG A 115 19.22 0.01 5.53
C ARG A 115 18.55 -1.12 4.76
N ASP A 116 19.34 -2.08 4.30
CA ASP A 116 18.85 -3.28 3.65
C ASP A 116 17.84 -4.02 4.54
N ILE A 117 16.78 -4.51 3.92
CA ILE A 117 15.64 -5.10 4.62
C ILE A 117 15.71 -6.61 4.51
N ARG A 118 15.53 -7.28 5.63
CA ARG A 118 15.38 -8.75 5.69
C ARG A 118 13.91 -9.11 5.75
N MET A 119 13.46 -9.88 4.78
CA MET A 119 12.08 -10.33 4.68
C MET A 119 12.04 -11.85 4.55
N GLN A 120 11.06 -12.44 5.19
CA GLN A 120 10.69 -13.83 5.01
C GLN A 120 9.64 -13.92 3.90
N ILE A 121 9.88 -14.78 2.91
CA ILE A 121 8.92 -14.99 1.83
C ILE A 121 8.20 -16.31 2.09
N ASP A 122 6.91 -16.23 2.39
CA ASP A 122 6.01 -17.37 2.52
C ASP A 122 5.01 -17.36 1.36
N GLY A 123 5.37 -18.02 0.26
CA GLY A 123 4.55 -18.08 -0.96
C GLY A 123 4.22 -16.70 -1.53
N LEU A 124 2.94 -16.31 -1.52
CA LEU A 124 2.45 -15.01 -2.01
C LEU A 124 2.53 -13.88 -0.98
N ARG A 125 3.10 -14.14 0.21
CA ARG A 125 3.21 -13.17 1.31
C ARG A 125 4.65 -12.99 1.73
N SER A 126 5.08 -11.76 1.81
CA SER A 126 6.34 -11.40 2.45
C SER A 126 6.05 -10.90 3.87
N ARG A 127 6.92 -11.20 4.83
CA ARG A 127 6.81 -10.73 6.22
C ARG A 127 8.19 -10.34 6.74
N GLN A 128 8.25 -9.27 7.52
CA GLN A 128 9.45 -8.92 8.27
C GLN A 128 9.67 -9.78 9.54
N GLN A 129 8.61 -10.38 10.07
CA GLN A 129 8.77 -11.28 11.23
C GLN A 129 9.37 -12.62 10.81
N LEU A 130 10.56 -12.89 11.35
CA LEU A 130 11.35 -14.08 11.07
C LEU A 130 10.86 -15.24 11.96
N ASN A 131 10.28 -16.26 11.36
CA ASN A 131 10.17 -17.58 12.00
C ASN A 131 11.46 -18.36 11.75
N THR A 132 11.87 -19.19 12.71
CA THR A 132 13.20 -19.80 12.76
C THR A 132 13.54 -20.80 11.66
N ASN A 133 12.61 -21.15 10.76
CA ASN A 133 12.78 -22.21 9.76
C ASN A 133 12.58 -21.80 8.29
N ASP A 134 12.28 -20.54 8.01
CA ASP A 134 11.98 -20.10 6.64
C ASP A 134 13.14 -19.31 6.03
N GLU A 135 13.24 -19.31 4.73
CA GLU A 135 14.28 -18.60 3.99
C GLU A 135 14.13 -17.09 4.17
N VAL A 136 15.16 -16.46 4.71
CA VAL A 136 15.24 -15.00 4.89
C VAL A 136 16.04 -14.43 3.73
N LEU A 137 15.42 -13.58 2.94
CA LEU A 137 16.09 -12.85 1.89
C LEU A 137 16.39 -11.42 2.31
N GLU A 138 17.53 -10.91 1.86
CA GLU A 138 17.97 -9.52 2.07
C GLU A 138 17.78 -8.72 0.78
N PHE A 139 17.14 -7.56 0.90
CA PHE A 139 16.83 -6.68 -0.22
C PHE A 139 17.45 -5.31 -0.02
N ALA A 140 18.11 -4.83 -1.07
CA ALA A 140 18.60 -3.45 -1.10
C ALA A 140 17.43 -2.47 -0.94
N SER A 141 17.60 -1.48 -0.09
CA SER A 141 16.58 -0.46 0.16
C SER A 141 17.03 0.94 -0.29
N ILE A 142 16.07 1.85 -0.31
CA ILE A 142 16.27 3.29 -0.44
C ILE A 142 15.59 3.98 0.73
N ASN A 143 16.22 5.04 1.25
CA ASN A 143 15.59 5.88 2.25
C ASN A 143 14.38 6.62 1.66
N ILE A 144 13.23 6.54 2.31
CA ILE A 144 12.02 7.23 1.85
C ILE A 144 12.21 8.74 1.75
N GLN A 145 13.06 9.32 2.60
CA GLN A 145 13.38 10.74 2.58
C GLN A 145 14.08 11.15 1.27
N GLU A 146 14.97 10.31 0.73
CA GLU A 146 15.63 10.57 -0.55
C GLU A 146 14.64 10.65 -1.70
N ILE A 147 13.60 9.80 -1.69
CA ILE A 147 12.52 9.85 -2.68
C ILE A 147 11.77 11.18 -2.56
N PHE A 148 11.41 11.58 -1.35
CA PHE A 148 10.67 12.81 -1.10
C PHE A 148 11.50 14.07 -1.37
N ASP A 149 12.82 14.04 -1.15
CA ASP A 149 13.70 15.15 -1.42
C ASP A 149 13.91 15.39 -2.93
N SER A 150 13.78 14.33 -3.73
CA SER A 150 13.92 14.41 -5.19
C SER A 150 12.71 15.03 -5.91
N VAL A 151 11.60 15.27 -5.20
CA VAL A 151 10.35 15.78 -5.79
C VAL A 151 9.77 16.93 -4.98
N SER A 152 9.01 17.80 -5.64
CA SER A 152 8.35 18.94 -5.00
C SER A 152 6.93 18.61 -4.52
N GLU A 153 6.21 17.77 -5.24
CA GLU A 153 4.83 17.38 -4.95
C GLU A 153 4.58 15.93 -5.39
N ILE A 154 3.77 15.22 -4.61
CA ILE A 154 3.32 13.86 -4.86
C ILE A 154 1.81 13.87 -4.86
N GLU A 155 1.20 13.41 -5.94
CA GLU A 155 -0.27 13.38 -6.00
C GLU A 155 -0.84 12.27 -5.13
N LEU A 156 -0.21 11.09 -5.14
CA LEU A 156 -0.58 9.98 -4.27
C LEU A 156 0.66 9.24 -3.78
N LEU A 157 0.76 9.08 -2.47
CA LEU A 157 1.59 8.06 -1.83
C LEU A 157 0.71 6.84 -1.54
N LYS A 158 0.88 5.74 -2.28
CA LYS A 158 0.35 4.43 -1.89
C LYS A 158 1.44 3.63 -1.22
N MET A 159 1.17 3.06 -0.04
CA MET A 159 2.14 2.31 0.75
C MET A 159 1.52 1.00 1.26
N ASN A 160 2.21 -0.11 0.97
CA ASN A 160 1.90 -1.46 1.43
C ASN A 160 3.21 -2.27 1.49
N ILE A 161 3.95 -2.19 2.60
CA ILE A 161 5.34 -2.64 2.74
C ILE A 161 5.59 -3.51 3.98
N GLU A 162 4.57 -4.26 4.35
CA GLU A 162 4.68 -5.40 5.26
C GLU A 162 5.28 -5.03 6.65
N GLY A 163 4.86 -3.88 7.20
CA GLY A 163 5.20 -3.43 8.56
C GLY A 163 6.18 -2.25 8.65
N MET A 164 6.83 -1.86 7.53
CA MET A 164 7.71 -0.67 7.49
C MET A 164 6.96 0.65 7.39
N GLU A 165 5.64 0.64 7.26
CA GLU A 165 4.80 1.82 7.11
C GLU A 165 5.01 2.82 8.25
N TYR A 166 5.11 2.31 9.48
CA TYR A 166 5.25 3.13 10.68
C TYR A 166 6.52 3.96 10.69
N GLU A 167 7.66 3.31 10.41
CA GLU A 167 8.97 3.96 10.42
C GLU A 167 9.10 4.95 9.27
N CYS A 168 8.66 4.57 8.07
CA CYS A 168 8.67 5.45 6.89
C CYS A 168 7.79 6.68 7.09
N LEU A 169 6.57 6.52 7.60
CA LEU A 169 5.69 7.66 7.86
C LEU A 169 6.21 8.56 8.98
N ASN A 170 6.75 7.98 10.06
CA ASN A 170 7.38 8.76 11.14
C ASN A 170 8.55 9.61 10.61
N GLN A 171 9.41 9.05 9.75
CA GLN A 171 10.50 9.80 9.13
C GLN A 171 9.98 11.00 8.34
N LEU A 172 8.95 10.79 7.51
CA LEU A 172 8.35 11.87 6.71
C LEU A 172 7.62 12.93 7.55
N ILE A 173 6.99 12.52 8.66
CA ILE A 173 6.34 13.43 9.61
C ILE A 173 7.40 14.29 10.31
N LEU A 174 8.45 13.67 10.88
CA LEU A 174 9.50 14.36 11.60
C LEU A 174 10.26 15.37 10.71
N SER A 175 10.45 15.06 9.44
CA SER A 175 11.09 15.95 8.46
C SER A 175 10.14 16.98 7.86
N ASN A 176 8.87 16.97 8.23
CA ASN A 176 7.80 17.77 7.60
C ASN A 176 7.69 17.54 6.06
N SER A 177 8.08 16.36 5.58
CA SER A 177 8.06 16.03 4.14
C SER A 177 6.73 15.42 3.69
N LEU A 178 5.96 14.80 4.62
CA LEU A 178 4.71 14.12 4.29
C LEU A 178 3.70 15.05 3.61
N ILE A 179 3.73 16.35 3.95
CA ILE A 179 2.85 17.40 3.36
C ILE A 179 3.06 17.58 1.84
N LYS A 180 4.14 17.06 1.25
CA LYS A 180 4.32 17.04 -0.21
C LYS A 180 3.31 16.11 -0.88
N ALA A 181 2.74 15.13 -0.16
CA ALA A 181 1.71 14.24 -0.70
C ALA A 181 0.32 14.86 -0.57
N ASN A 182 -0.48 14.75 -1.64
CA ASN A 182 -1.86 15.21 -1.67
C ASN A 182 -2.83 14.15 -1.13
N TYR A 183 -2.56 12.88 -1.46
CA TYR A 183 -3.30 11.74 -0.95
C TYR A 183 -2.35 10.72 -0.34
N LEU A 184 -2.80 10.06 0.72
CA LEU A 184 -2.13 8.90 1.32
C LEU A 184 -3.09 7.72 1.24
N LEU A 185 -2.70 6.63 0.59
CA LEU A 185 -3.42 5.36 0.60
C LEU A 185 -2.51 4.31 1.26
N ILE A 186 -2.79 3.97 2.50
CA ILE A 186 -1.90 3.19 3.35
C ILE A 186 -2.59 1.91 3.79
N GLN A 187 -1.88 0.79 3.70
CA GLN A 187 -2.21 -0.45 4.37
C GLN A 187 -1.24 -0.64 5.53
N PHE A 188 -1.71 -0.44 6.75
CA PHE A 188 -0.94 -0.77 7.95
C PHE A 188 -1.00 -2.28 8.22
N HIS A 189 0.09 -2.83 8.77
CA HIS A 189 0.18 -4.23 9.13
C HIS A 189 0.28 -4.42 10.64
N ASN A 190 -0.44 -5.43 11.15
CA ASN A 190 -0.46 -5.80 12.57
C ASN A 190 0.35 -7.09 12.79
N PHE A 191 1.68 -6.99 12.66
CA PHE A 191 2.58 -8.15 12.81
C PHE A 191 3.24 -8.22 14.19
N GLU A 192 3.12 -7.17 15.00
CA GLU A 192 3.74 -7.08 16.31
C GLU A 192 2.74 -6.57 17.37
N SER A 193 2.98 -6.86 18.65
CA SER A 193 2.09 -6.48 19.76
C SER A 193 1.90 -4.97 19.92
N GLU A 194 2.89 -4.16 19.50
CA GLU A 194 2.85 -2.70 19.58
C GLU A 194 2.27 -2.03 18.32
N ALA A 195 1.88 -2.80 17.30
CA ALA A 195 1.42 -2.27 16.01
C ALA A 195 0.26 -1.28 16.16
N GLU A 196 -0.74 -1.59 16.99
CA GLU A 196 -1.88 -0.70 17.24
C GLU A 196 -1.43 0.64 17.85
N LYS A 197 -0.54 0.60 18.82
CA LYS A 197 0.00 1.82 19.45
C LYS A 197 0.81 2.65 18.46
N LYS A 198 1.69 2.01 17.68
CA LYS A 198 2.46 2.68 16.62
C LYS A 198 1.54 3.32 15.60
N ARG A 199 0.52 2.59 15.12
CA ARG A 199 -0.48 3.10 14.19
C ARG A 199 -1.19 4.33 14.75
N ASN A 200 -1.68 4.26 16.00
CA ASN A 200 -2.40 5.36 16.62
C ASN A 200 -1.54 6.64 16.77
N LEU A 201 -0.25 6.50 17.04
CA LEU A 201 0.69 7.63 17.08
C LEU A 201 0.87 8.25 15.69
N VAL A 202 1.08 7.43 14.66
CA VAL A 202 1.22 7.90 13.27
C VAL A 202 -0.06 8.58 12.79
N ILE A 203 -1.23 7.98 13.05
CA ILE A 203 -2.52 8.56 12.66
C ILE A 203 -2.73 9.92 13.32
N LYS A 204 -2.47 10.04 14.62
CA LYS A 204 -2.60 11.31 15.33
C LYS A 204 -1.74 12.42 14.70
N ALA A 205 -0.54 12.10 14.24
CA ALA A 205 0.30 13.07 13.56
C ALA A 205 -0.19 13.36 12.12
N ILE A 206 -0.67 12.36 11.39
CA ILE A 206 -1.26 12.56 10.05
C ILE A 206 -2.49 13.48 10.14
N GLU A 207 -3.31 13.37 11.18
CA GLU A 207 -4.51 14.17 11.39
C GLU A 207 -4.22 15.68 11.53
N GLU A 208 -2.99 16.09 11.79
CA GLU A 208 -2.63 17.51 11.83
C GLU A 208 -2.78 18.17 10.45
N ASP A 209 -2.35 17.47 9.38
CA ASP A 209 -2.29 18.01 8.02
C ASP A 209 -3.27 17.33 7.04
N PHE A 210 -3.85 16.20 7.41
CA PHE A 210 -4.73 15.42 6.54
C PHE A 210 -6.10 15.19 7.18
N THR A 211 -7.09 14.97 6.30
CA THR A 211 -8.45 14.56 6.68
C THR A 211 -8.66 13.12 6.24
N ASN A 212 -9.18 12.29 7.13
CA ASN A 212 -9.53 10.91 6.80
C ASN A 212 -10.72 10.87 5.83
N VAL A 213 -10.59 10.10 4.76
CA VAL A 213 -11.67 9.86 3.77
C VAL A 213 -12.38 8.55 4.08
N PHE A 214 -11.61 7.50 4.36
CA PHE A 214 -12.11 6.23 4.89
C PHE A 214 -11.03 5.49 5.66
N THR A 215 -11.46 4.67 6.61
CA THR A 215 -10.64 3.71 7.34
C THR A 215 -11.33 2.35 7.34
N PHE A 216 -10.59 1.34 6.87
CA PHE A 216 -10.83 -0.08 7.14
C PHE A 216 -9.57 -0.60 7.82
N GLU A 217 -9.63 -0.70 9.12
CA GLU A 217 -8.47 -1.00 9.96
C GLU A 217 -7.74 -2.27 9.49
N TRP A 218 -6.40 -2.20 9.39
CA TRP A 218 -5.51 -3.27 8.89
C TRP A 218 -5.77 -3.71 7.43
N ILE A 219 -6.58 -2.94 6.68
CA ILE A 219 -6.90 -3.23 5.30
C ILE A 219 -6.46 -2.10 4.38
N TRP A 220 -7.09 -0.93 4.50
CA TRP A 220 -6.72 0.28 3.78
C TRP A 220 -7.29 1.52 4.45
N GLU A 221 -6.50 2.59 4.44
CA GLU A 221 -6.90 3.91 4.86
C GLU A 221 -6.56 4.92 3.78
N LEU A 222 -7.49 5.83 3.52
CA LEU A 222 -7.29 6.94 2.60
C LEU A 222 -7.39 8.27 3.33
N TRP A 223 -6.40 9.10 3.12
CA TRP A 223 -6.29 10.43 3.68
C TRP A 223 -6.08 11.45 2.56
N ILE A 224 -6.64 12.65 2.71
CA ILE A 224 -6.47 13.79 1.81
C ILE A 224 -5.86 14.96 2.57
N ARG A 225 -4.86 15.62 1.99
CA ARG A 225 -4.24 16.80 2.58
C ARG A 225 -5.27 17.93 2.72
N LYS A 226 -5.28 18.60 3.87
CA LYS A 226 -6.15 19.75 4.14
C LYS A 226 -5.85 20.90 3.17
N GLY A 227 -6.88 21.56 2.68
CA GLY A 227 -6.74 22.68 1.74
C GLY A 227 -6.50 22.29 0.27
N LYS A 228 -6.57 20.97 -0.04
CA LYS A 228 -6.53 20.50 -1.43
C LYS A 228 -7.88 20.66 -2.14
#